data_d83c196b0a0588ec447353b018d686e1
#
_entry.id   d83c196b0a0588ec447353b018d686e1
#
_cell.length_a   1.000
_cell.length_b   1.000
_cell.length_c   1.000
_cell.angle_alpha   90.00
_cell.angle_beta   90.00
_cell.angle_gamma   90.00
#
_symmetry.space_group_name_H-M   'P 1'
#
loop_
_entity.id
_entity.type
_entity.pdbx_description
1 polymer ?
#
loop_
_entity_poly.entity_id
_entity_poly.type
_entity_poly.pdbx_seq_one_letter_code
_entity_poly.pdbx_strand_id
1 'polypeptide(L)'
;MEHPLNIYNTLTRKKEQFIPLHEPHVGMYVCGPTVYGDAHLGHARPAITFDLLFRYLTHLGYKVRYVRNITDVGHLEHDADDGEDKIAKKARLEQLEPMEVVQYYLNRYHQAMDAPNVLPPSIEPHASGHIIEQIELVKKILDNGYAYESQGSVYFDVEKYNKDHKYGILSGRNIEDMLNTTRALDGQDEKHNAIDFALWKCAQPEHIMRWPSPWSDGFPGWHCECTAMGKKYLGEHFDIHGGGMDLIFPHHECEIAQAVASQGDDMVHYWMHNNMITINGQKMGKSLGNFITLEQFFTGDHPSLQQAYSAMTIRFFILQAHYRSTVDFSNEALQAAEKGLSRLMEAYGHLMKLQPSATSTVDTKGLREKCFEAMNDDLNSPIVISHLFDATRAINSVKDGKATLSEEDLKELQEVFHLFLFDILGMKDEASASGSNYETFSKAVDLLLSIRQQAKANKDWATSDKIRNELTAMGFEIKDTKDGAEWKLSK
;
A
#
# COMPACT_ATOMS: atom_id res chain seq x y z
N MET A 1 -11.89 25.61 -6.31
CA MET A 1 -11.00 25.36 -5.14
C MET A 1 -10.00 26.50 -5.09
N GLU A 2 -9.83 27.14 -3.95
CA GLU A 2 -8.85 28.25 -3.81
C GLU A 2 -7.40 27.80 -4.00
N HIS A 3 -7.12 26.52 -3.75
CA HIS A 3 -5.80 25.93 -3.93
C HIS A 3 -5.90 24.67 -4.80
N PRO A 4 -5.36 24.67 -6.02
CA PRO A 4 -5.35 23.50 -6.89
C PRO A 4 -4.45 22.40 -6.33
N LEU A 5 -4.81 21.14 -6.56
CA LEU A 5 -3.95 20.00 -6.25
C LEU A 5 -2.70 20.04 -7.14
N ASN A 6 -1.53 20.02 -6.54
CA ASN A 6 -0.25 19.83 -7.22
C ASN A 6 0.32 18.47 -6.83
N ILE A 7 0.85 17.74 -7.80
CA ILE A 7 1.51 16.45 -7.60
C ILE A 7 2.89 16.45 -8.25
N TYR A 8 3.83 15.74 -7.65
CA TYR A 8 5.16 15.60 -8.22
C TYR A 8 5.14 14.56 -9.34
N ASN A 9 5.48 15.02 -10.55
CA ASN A 9 5.63 14.15 -11.71
C ASN A 9 7.10 13.73 -11.86
N THR A 10 7.36 12.43 -11.73
CA THR A 10 8.72 11.87 -11.82
C THR A 10 9.33 12.10 -13.20
N LEU A 11 8.51 12.10 -14.27
CA LEU A 11 8.99 12.32 -15.63
C LEU A 11 9.58 13.72 -15.82
N THR A 12 8.87 14.74 -15.36
CA THR A 12 9.30 16.15 -15.46
C THR A 12 10.16 16.61 -14.29
N ARG A 13 10.16 15.84 -13.18
CA ARG A 13 10.86 16.14 -11.91
C ARG A 13 10.41 17.45 -11.27
N LYS A 14 9.12 17.78 -11.44
CA LYS A 14 8.50 19.00 -10.90
C LYS A 14 7.17 18.69 -10.24
N LYS A 15 6.76 19.54 -9.30
CA LYS A 15 5.37 19.60 -8.88
C LYS A 15 4.58 20.32 -9.96
N GLU A 16 3.49 19.71 -10.40
CA GLU A 16 2.62 20.21 -11.45
C GLU A 16 1.19 20.24 -10.94
N GLN A 17 0.42 21.22 -11.40
CA GLN A 17 -1.00 21.24 -11.12
C GLN A 17 -1.65 20.01 -11.75
N PHE A 18 -2.38 19.24 -10.96
CA PHE A 18 -3.14 18.11 -11.45
C PHE A 18 -4.33 18.58 -12.28
N ILE A 19 -4.34 18.21 -13.55
CA ILE A 19 -5.42 18.48 -14.50
C ILE A 19 -5.78 17.14 -15.15
N PRO A 20 -6.97 16.57 -14.86
CA PRO A 20 -7.36 15.30 -15.46
C PRO A 20 -7.62 15.44 -16.95
N LEU A 21 -7.32 14.38 -17.71
CA LEU A 21 -7.56 14.33 -19.16
C LEU A 21 -9.06 14.45 -19.50
N HIS A 22 -9.92 13.93 -18.66
CA HIS A 22 -11.37 13.84 -18.88
C HIS A 22 -12.18 14.16 -17.62
N GLU A 23 -12.17 15.42 -17.17
CA GLU A 23 -12.92 15.83 -15.98
C GLU A 23 -14.40 15.41 -16.05
N PRO A 24 -15.02 14.87 -15.00
CA PRO A 24 -14.45 14.60 -13.65
C PRO A 24 -13.79 13.21 -13.50
N HIS A 25 -13.51 12.51 -14.62
CA HIS A 25 -12.96 11.15 -14.59
C HIS A 25 -11.45 11.17 -14.50
N VAL A 26 -10.89 10.31 -13.66
CA VAL A 26 -9.44 10.12 -13.49
C VAL A 26 -9.12 8.64 -13.68
N GLY A 27 -8.21 8.35 -14.61
CA GLY A 27 -7.62 7.02 -14.78
C GLY A 27 -6.35 6.90 -13.94
N MET A 28 -6.31 5.94 -13.02
CA MET A 28 -5.15 5.67 -12.16
C MET A 28 -4.75 4.20 -12.27
N TYR A 29 -3.51 3.94 -12.66
CA TYR A 29 -2.92 2.60 -12.67
C TYR A 29 -1.79 2.53 -11.63
N VAL A 30 -1.75 1.48 -10.84
CA VAL A 30 -0.67 1.24 -9.87
C VAL A 30 -0.16 -0.19 -10.03
N CYS A 31 1.15 -0.35 -10.14
CA CYS A 31 1.74 -1.69 -10.18
C CYS A 31 1.40 -2.47 -8.92
N GLY A 32 0.88 -3.66 -9.12
CA GLY A 32 0.46 -4.58 -8.08
C GLY A 32 1.53 -5.59 -7.66
N PRO A 33 1.20 -6.52 -6.79
CA PRO A 33 2.15 -7.51 -6.29
C PRO A 33 2.37 -8.66 -7.27
N THR A 34 3.57 -9.26 -7.20
CA THR A 34 3.79 -10.63 -7.66
C THR A 34 3.44 -11.58 -6.53
N VAL A 35 2.45 -12.44 -6.74
CA VAL A 35 1.78 -13.22 -5.68
C VAL A 35 2.44 -14.59 -5.44
N TYR A 36 3.67 -14.59 -4.95
CA TYR A 36 4.43 -15.80 -4.59
C TYR A 36 4.87 -15.85 -3.12
N GLY A 37 4.45 -14.89 -2.31
CA GLY A 37 4.83 -14.80 -0.90
C GLY A 37 3.97 -13.79 -0.14
N ASP A 38 4.09 -13.81 1.19
CA ASP A 38 3.34 -12.93 2.07
C ASP A 38 3.70 -11.45 1.89
N ALA A 39 2.70 -10.59 2.08
CA ALA A 39 2.87 -9.16 2.00
C ALA A 39 3.79 -8.64 3.13
N HIS A 40 4.59 -7.63 2.80
CA HIS A 40 5.53 -6.97 3.70
C HIS A 40 5.42 -5.45 3.60
N LEU A 41 6.21 -4.70 4.36
CA LEU A 41 6.18 -3.22 4.36
C LEU A 41 6.41 -2.61 2.97
N GLY A 42 7.21 -3.26 2.12
CA GLY A 42 7.42 -2.84 0.73
C GLY A 42 6.14 -2.88 -0.12
N HIS A 43 5.18 -3.76 0.20
CA HIS A 43 3.85 -3.78 -0.41
C HIS A 43 2.90 -2.78 0.25
N ALA A 44 2.98 -2.62 1.58
CA ALA A 44 2.14 -1.69 2.32
C ALA A 44 2.41 -0.22 1.93
N ARG A 45 3.67 0.13 1.66
CA ARG A 45 4.06 1.51 1.35
C ARG A 45 3.35 2.06 0.11
N PRO A 46 3.46 1.46 -1.09
CA PRO A 46 2.71 1.91 -2.25
C PRO A 46 1.20 1.77 -2.05
N ALA A 47 0.71 0.68 -1.46
CA ALA A 47 -0.72 0.48 -1.24
C ALA A 47 -1.34 1.61 -0.41
N ILE A 48 -0.73 2.01 0.71
CA ILE A 48 -1.21 3.10 1.57
C ILE A 48 -1.02 4.48 0.89
N THR A 49 0.07 4.68 0.15
CA THR A 49 0.33 5.93 -0.58
C THR A 49 -0.74 6.19 -1.64
N PHE A 50 -1.03 5.19 -2.47
CA PHE A 50 -2.02 5.34 -3.53
C PHE A 50 -3.46 5.23 -3.03
N ASP A 51 -3.71 4.60 -1.88
CA ASP A 51 -4.98 4.69 -1.16
C ASP A 51 -5.25 6.12 -0.66
N LEU A 52 -4.23 6.80 -0.12
CA LEU A 52 -4.34 8.21 0.26
C LEU A 52 -4.71 9.09 -0.94
N LEU A 53 -4.03 8.90 -2.09
CA LEU A 53 -4.34 9.61 -3.32
C LEU A 53 -5.76 9.32 -3.81
N PHE A 54 -6.15 8.03 -3.83
CA PHE A 54 -7.48 7.60 -4.26
C PHE A 54 -8.59 8.21 -3.40
N ARG A 55 -8.44 8.18 -2.07
CA ARG A 55 -9.38 8.82 -1.12
C ARG A 55 -9.46 10.31 -1.35
N TYR A 56 -8.31 10.96 -1.50
CA TYR A 56 -8.27 12.41 -1.66
C TYR A 56 -8.87 12.87 -3.00
N LEU A 57 -8.54 12.23 -4.12
CA LEU A 57 -9.17 12.52 -5.41
C LEU A 57 -10.69 12.31 -5.37
N THR A 58 -11.14 11.23 -4.72
CA THR A 58 -12.57 10.96 -4.54
C THR A 58 -13.24 12.06 -3.70
N HIS A 59 -12.60 12.51 -2.63
CA HIS A 59 -13.09 13.61 -1.79
C HIS A 59 -13.18 14.93 -2.58
N LEU A 60 -12.24 15.20 -3.49
CA LEU A 60 -12.27 16.36 -4.38
C LEU A 60 -13.38 16.28 -5.45
N GLY A 61 -14.14 15.18 -5.51
CA GLY A 61 -15.25 14.98 -6.43
C GLY A 61 -14.91 14.29 -7.74
N TYR A 62 -13.66 13.84 -7.91
CA TYR A 62 -13.28 13.07 -9.08
C TYR A 62 -13.85 11.64 -9.06
N LYS A 63 -14.17 11.12 -10.23
CA LYS A 63 -14.59 9.73 -10.45
C LYS A 63 -13.36 8.91 -10.87
N VAL A 64 -12.68 8.32 -9.90
CA VAL A 64 -11.43 7.62 -10.12
C VAL A 64 -11.69 6.18 -10.54
N ARG A 65 -11.18 5.79 -11.73
CA ARG A 65 -11.03 4.38 -12.11
C ARG A 65 -9.64 3.93 -11.72
N TYR A 66 -9.55 3.22 -10.61
CA TYR A 66 -8.30 2.71 -10.07
C TYR A 66 -8.08 1.27 -10.52
N VAL A 67 -6.99 1.03 -11.25
CA VAL A 67 -6.55 -0.28 -11.73
C VAL A 67 -5.26 -0.66 -11.01
N ARG A 68 -5.21 -1.86 -10.44
CA ARG A 68 -4.01 -2.45 -9.85
C ARG A 68 -3.90 -3.89 -10.31
N ASN A 69 -2.83 -4.24 -11.02
CA ASN A 69 -2.67 -5.59 -11.56
C ASN A 69 -2.24 -6.61 -10.49
N ILE A 70 -2.42 -7.88 -10.85
CA ILE A 70 -1.81 -9.03 -10.18
C ILE A 70 -0.84 -9.66 -11.16
N THR A 71 0.45 -9.67 -10.80
CA THR A 71 1.47 -10.39 -11.56
C THR A 71 1.45 -11.85 -11.11
N ASP A 72 0.88 -12.69 -11.94
CA ASP A 72 0.72 -14.13 -11.71
C ASP A 72 1.46 -14.99 -12.74
N VAL A 73 2.25 -14.38 -13.62
CA VAL A 73 3.12 -15.02 -14.62
C VAL A 73 4.21 -14.08 -15.12
N GLY A 74 5.31 -14.62 -15.60
CA GLY A 74 6.31 -13.87 -16.36
C GLY A 74 7.31 -13.06 -15.56
N HIS A 75 7.25 -13.11 -14.23
CA HIS A 75 8.21 -12.41 -13.36
C HIS A 75 9.32 -13.37 -12.93
N LEU A 76 10.44 -13.30 -13.63
CA LEU A 76 11.58 -14.17 -13.40
C LEU A 76 12.44 -13.73 -12.21
N GLU A 77 13.32 -14.62 -11.76
CA GLU A 77 14.24 -14.33 -10.66
C GLU A 77 15.18 -13.16 -11.00
N HIS A 78 15.59 -12.43 -9.96
CA HIS A 78 16.49 -11.27 -10.06
C HIS A 78 15.98 -10.11 -10.92
N ASP A 79 14.66 -10.10 -11.25
CA ASP A 79 14.03 -9.11 -12.13
C ASP A 79 14.73 -9.05 -13.51
N ALA A 80 15.28 -10.20 -13.94
CA ALA A 80 15.99 -10.42 -15.20
C ALA A 80 15.09 -11.13 -16.23
N ASP A 81 15.58 -11.26 -17.46
CA ASP A 81 14.89 -12.02 -18.53
C ASP A 81 15.29 -13.50 -18.54
N ASP A 82 16.14 -13.93 -17.62
CA ASP A 82 16.63 -15.30 -17.49
C ASP A 82 16.39 -15.80 -16.05
N GLY A 83 16.23 -17.11 -15.92
CA GLY A 83 15.97 -17.75 -14.65
C GLY A 83 14.58 -18.37 -14.57
N GLU A 84 14.24 -18.91 -13.40
CA GLU A 84 12.95 -19.54 -13.17
C GLU A 84 11.90 -18.47 -12.80
N ASP A 85 10.66 -18.64 -13.27
CA ASP A 85 9.54 -17.81 -12.83
C ASP A 85 9.33 -17.95 -11.32
N LYS A 86 9.15 -16.82 -10.60
CA LYS A 86 9.06 -16.79 -9.13
C LYS A 86 7.91 -17.64 -8.59
N ILE A 87 6.78 -17.68 -9.30
CA ILE A 87 5.61 -18.48 -8.91
C ILE A 87 5.85 -19.95 -9.23
N ALA A 88 6.37 -20.27 -10.40
CA ALA A 88 6.71 -21.64 -10.78
C ALA A 88 7.74 -22.26 -9.83
N LYS A 89 8.79 -21.51 -9.47
CA LYS A 89 9.75 -21.93 -8.46
C LYS A 89 9.11 -22.22 -7.11
N LYS A 90 8.25 -21.33 -6.64
CA LYS A 90 7.53 -21.52 -5.37
C LYS A 90 6.65 -22.76 -5.43
N ALA A 91 5.88 -22.92 -6.51
CA ALA A 91 5.03 -24.09 -6.74
C ALA A 91 5.82 -25.40 -6.71
N ARG A 92 6.94 -25.46 -7.42
CA ARG A 92 7.84 -26.61 -7.43
C ARG A 92 8.40 -26.95 -6.04
N LEU A 93 8.83 -25.94 -5.28
CA LEU A 93 9.37 -26.13 -3.93
C LEU A 93 8.31 -26.62 -2.93
N GLU A 94 7.05 -26.22 -3.09
CA GLU A 94 5.95 -26.60 -2.22
C GLU A 94 5.13 -27.79 -2.76
N GLN A 95 5.50 -28.32 -3.94
CA GLN A 95 4.79 -29.41 -4.64
C GLN A 95 3.31 -29.07 -4.93
N LEU A 96 3.08 -27.83 -5.37
CA LEU A 96 1.78 -27.29 -5.74
C LEU A 96 1.73 -26.92 -7.24
N GLU A 97 0.53 -26.69 -7.75
CA GLU A 97 0.34 -26.05 -9.06
C GLU A 97 0.58 -24.52 -8.93
N PRO A 98 1.11 -23.84 -9.96
CA PRO A 98 1.34 -22.40 -9.91
C PRO A 98 0.09 -21.60 -9.51
N MET A 99 -1.09 -21.97 -10.01
CA MET A 99 -2.34 -21.27 -9.69
C MET A 99 -2.84 -21.51 -8.27
N GLU A 100 -2.44 -22.61 -7.60
CA GLU A 100 -2.68 -22.80 -6.16
C GLU A 100 -1.85 -21.81 -5.34
N VAL A 101 -0.58 -21.62 -5.72
CA VAL A 101 0.31 -20.60 -5.10
C VAL A 101 -0.27 -19.21 -5.28
N VAL A 102 -0.67 -18.85 -6.51
CA VAL A 102 -1.30 -17.55 -6.81
C VAL A 102 -2.54 -17.33 -5.95
N GLN A 103 -3.47 -18.28 -5.93
CA GLN A 103 -4.72 -18.15 -5.17
C GLN A 103 -4.47 -18.01 -3.66
N TYR A 104 -3.55 -18.78 -3.13
CA TYR A 104 -3.20 -18.73 -1.70
C TYR A 104 -2.62 -17.38 -1.30
N TYR A 105 -1.57 -16.91 -2.00
CA TYR A 105 -0.90 -15.66 -1.65
C TYR A 105 -1.70 -14.41 -2.03
N LEU A 106 -2.54 -14.47 -3.06
CA LEU A 106 -3.45 -13.38 -3.39
C LEU A 106 -4.47 -13.14 -2.27
N ASN A 107 -5.09 -14.20 -1.75
CA ASN A 107 -6.02 -14.08 -0.62
C ASN A 107 -5.34 -13.49 0.61
N ARG A 108 -4.12 -13.92 0.91
CA ARG A 108 -3.32 -13.37 2.02
C ARG A 108 -2.92 -11.91 1.78
N TYR A 109 -2.61 -11.56 0.54
CA TYR A 109 -2.34 -10.17 0.18
C TYR A 109 -3.55 -9.27 0.42
N HIS A 110 -4.75 -9.69 -0.01
CA HIS A 110 -5.97 -8.94 0.24
C HIS A 110 -6.21 -8.75 1.75
N GLN A 111 -6.13 -9.82 2.54
CA GLN A 111 -6.27 -9.74 4.00
C GLN A 111 -5.24 -8.78 4.63
N ALA A 112 -4.00 -8.83 4.17
CA ALA A 112 -2.94 -7.96 4.64
C ALA A 112 -3.12 -6.49 4.26
N MET A 113 -3.85 -6.18 3.16
CA MET A 113 -4.20 -4.82 2.73
C MET A 113 -5.51 -4.32 3.37
N ASP A 114 -6.46 -5.19 3.62
CA ASP A 114 -7.72 -4.85 4.30
C ASP A 114 -7.47 -4.41 5.76
N ALA A 115 -6.52 -5.06 6.44
CA ALA A 115 -6.18 -4.75 7.81
C ALA A 115 -5.78 -3.27 8.02
N PRO A 116 -4.84 -2.67 7.25
CA PRO A 116 -4.55 -1.24 7.30
C PRO A 116 -5.56 -0.36 6.56
N ASN A 117 -6.77 -0.84 6.27
CA ASN A 117 -7.86 -0.09 5.63
C ASN A 117 -7.51 0.47 4.24
N VAL A 118 -6.73 -0.26 3.46
CA VAL A 118 -6.51 0.08 2.05
C VAL A 118 -7.77 -0.27 1.26
N LEU A 119 -8.31 0.69 0.52
CA LEU A 119 -9.48 0.47 -0.32
C LEU A 119 -9.12 -0.43 -1.52
N PRO A 120 -9.99 -1.34 -1.93
CA PRO A 120 -9.76 -2.15 -3.10
C PRO A 120 -9.72 -1.28 -4.38
N PRO A 121 -8.95 -1.68 -5.41
CA PRO A 121 -9.02 -1.02 -6.70
C PRO A 121 -10.39 -1.24 -7.36
N SER A 122 -10.74 -0.41 -8.34
CA SER A 122 -11.95 -0.58 -9.14
C SER A 122 -11.87 -1.84 -10.02
N ILE A 123 -10.67 -2.17 -10.49
CA ILE A 123 -10.38 -3.33 -11.35
C ILE A 123 -9.01 -3.89 -10.91
N GLU A 124 -8.95 -5.21 -10.71
CA GLU A 124 -7.73 -5.93 -10.37
C GLU A 124 -7.44 -7.03 -11.40
N PRO A 125 -6.85 -6.66 -12.56
CA PRO A 125 -6.61 -7.59 -13.64
C PRO A 125 -5.39 -8.48 -13.38
N HIS A 126 -5.46 -9.73 -13.82
CA HIS A 126 -4.36 -10.68 -13.78
C HIS A 126 -3.57 -10.69 -15.08
N ALA A 127 -2.23 -10.77 -15.02
CA ALA A 127 -1.39 -10.86 -16.20
C ALA A 127 -1.71 -12.08 -17.06
N SER A 128 -1.95 -13.25 -16.43
CA SER A 128 -2.35 -14.49 -17.12
C SER A 128 -3.71 -14.39 -17.82
N GLY A 129 -4.60 -13.52 -17.35
CA GLY A 129 -5.91 -13.26 -17.96
C GLY A 129 -5.85 -12.31 -19.16
N HIS A 130 -4.68 -11.75 -19.48
CA HIS A 130 -4.51 -10.72 -20.51
C HIS A 130 -3.42 -11.07 -21.54
N ILE A 131 -3.23 -12.35 -21.79
CA ILE A 131 -2.23 -12.85 -22.75
C ILE A 131 -2.49 -12.35 -24.18
N ILE A 132 -3.77 -12.28 -24.58
CA ILE A 132 -4.15 -11.81 -25.92
C ILE A 132 -3.73 -10.35 -26.11
N GLU A 133 -4.02 -9.50 -25.14
CA GLU A 133 -3.66 -8.07 -25.19
C GLU A 133 -2.15 -7.87 -25.19
N GLN A 134 -1.42 -8.68 -24.46
CA GLN A 134 0.04 -8.63 -24.44
C GLN A 134 0.63 -9.10 -25.78
N ILE A 135 0.12 -10.18 -26.38
CA ILE A 135 0.53 -10.62 -27.74
C ILE A 135 0.25 -9.52 -28.78
N GLU A 136 -0.92 -8.86 -28.72
CA GLU A 136 -1.24 -7.78 -29.66
C GLU A 136 -0.34 -6.53 -29.47
N LEU A 137 0.06 -6.23 -28.23
CA LEU A 137 1.05 -5.20 -27.93
C LEU A 137 2.39 -5.53 -28.58
N VAL A 138 2.90 -6.77 -28.36
CA VAL A 138 4.17 -7.24 -28.92
C VAL A 138 4.16 -7.20 -30.44
N LYS A 139 3.07 -7.64 -31.10
CA LYS A 139 2.91 -7.55 -32.56
C LYS A 139 3.06 -6.11 -33.07
N LYS A 140 2.40 -5.15 -32.41
CA LYS A 140 2.50 -3.72 -32.81
C LYS A 140 3.92 -3.19 -32.69
N ILE A 141 4.64 -3.55 -31.64
CA ILE A 141 6.03 -3.15 -31.44
C ILE A 141 6.94 -3.78 -32.54
N LEU A 142 6.72 -5.06 -32.89
CA LEU A 142 7.40 -5.74 -34.01
C LEU A 142 7.10 -5.06 -35.35
N ASP A 143 5.82 -4.81 -35.65
CA ASP A 143 5.37 -4.17 -36.91
C ASP A 143 5.97 -2.78 -37.07
N ASN A 144 6.12 -2.04 -35.98
CA ASN A 144 6.77 -0.72 -35.94
C ASN A 144 8.31 -0.81 -35.96
N GLY A 145 8.84 -2.04 -35.88
CA GLY A 145 10.25 -2.35 -36.06
C GLY A 145 11.13 -2.08 -34.84
N TYR A 146 10.57 -1.97 -33.63
CA TYR A 146 11.31 -1.79 -32.37
C TYR A 146 11.50 -3.08 -31.59
N ALA A 147 11.21 -4.23 -32.18
CA ALA A 147 11.46 -5.53 -31.60
C ALA A 147 11.98 -6.51 -32.66
N TYR A 148 12.53 -7.63 -32.21
CA TYR A 148 13.01 -8.71 -33.06
C TYR A 148 12.75 -10.07 -32.44
N GLU A 149 12.63 -11.10 -33.30
CA GLU A 149 12.51 -12.49 -32.88
C GLU A 149 13.90 -13.13 -32.76
N SER A 150 14.11 -13.90 -31.69
CA SER A 150 15.30 -14.73 -31.51
C SER A 150 14.95 -16.02 -30.77
N GLN A 151 15.24 -17.17 -31.36
CA GLN A 151 15.03 -18.52 -30.81
C GLN A 151 13.61 -18.76 -30.24
N GLY A 152 12.58 -18.18 -30.89
CA GLY A 152 11.16 -18.27 -30.46
C GLY A 152 10.77 -17.29 -29.35
N SER A 153 11.69 -16.49 -28.87
CA SER A 153 11.45 -15.34 -27.99
C SER A 153 11.36 -14.04 -28.79
N VAL A 154 10.77 -13.00 -28.22
CA VAL A 154 10.73 -11.65 -28.79
C VAL A 154 11.35 -10.67 -27.83
N TYR A 155 12.28 -9.87 -28.29
CA TYR A 155 13.00 -8.87 -27.52
C TYR A 155 12.77 -7.46 -28.06
N PHE A 156 12.67 -6.49 -27.15
CA PHE A 156 12.65 -5.06 -27.49
C PHE A 156 14.06 -4.61 -27.85
N ASP A 157 14.23 -3.94 -29.00
CA ASP A 157 15.50 -3.40 -29.50
C ASP A 157 15.72 -1.99 -28.94
N VAL A 158 16.36 -1.92 -27.77
CA VAL A 158 16.59 -0.66 -27.06
C VAL A 158 17.53 0.27 -27.84
N GLU A 159 18.54 -0.28 -28.52
CA GLU A 159 19.46 0.55 -29.31
C GLU A 159 18.77 1.20 -30.50
N LYS A 160 17.92 0.45 -31.21
CA LYS A 160 17.13 0.98 -32.32
C LYS A 160 16.12 2.01 -31.84
N TYR A 161 15.39 1.72 -30.77
CA TYR A 161 14.48 2.66 -30.17
C TYR A 161 15.17 3.97 -29.78
N ASN A 162 16.36 3.90 -29.18
CA ASN A 162 17.11 5.08 -28.74
C ASN A 162 17.66 5.93 -29.90
N LYS A 163 17.65 5.45 -31.16
CA LYS A 163 17.99 6.27 -32.33
C LYS A 163 16.87 7.24 -32.71
N ASP A 164 15.62 6.82 -32.52
CA ASP A 164 14.44 7.60 -32.92
C ASP A 164 13.80 8.32 -31.70
N HIS A 165 13.94 7.74 -30.52
CA HIS A 165 13.40 8.20 -29.27
C HIS A 165 14.48 8.21 -28.21
N LYS A 166 14.19 8.69 -27.00
CA LYS A 166 15.15 8.68 -25.89
C LYS A 166 14.76 7.61 -24.87
N TYR A 167 15.55 6.54 -24.73
CA TYR A 167 15.44 5.60 -23.62
C TYR A 167 16.10 6.18 -22.37
N GLY A 168 15.52 5.96 -21.19
CA GLY A 168 16.03 6.50 -19.92
C GLY A 168 15.46 7.89 -19.57
N ILE A 169 14.34 8.32 -20.15
CA ILE A 169 13.76 9.63 -19.86
C ILE A 169 13.18 9.74 -18.44
N LEU A 170 12.59 8.66 -17.93
CA LEU A 170 12.02 8.61 -16.58
C LEU A 170 13.11 8.45 -15.52
N SER A 171 14.01 7.49 -15.72
CA SER A 171 15.09 7.16 -14.78
C SER A 171 16.25 8.17 -14.80
N GLY A 172 16.42 8.87 -15.93
CA GLY A 172 17.56 9.74 -16.17
C GLY A 172 18.86 8.97 -16.45
N ARG A 173 18.77 7.66 -16.73
CA ARG A 173 19.94 6.84 -17.06
C ARG A 173 20.38 7.09 -18.50
N ASN A 174 21.70 7.04 -18.71
CA ASN A 174 22.31 7.12 -20.03
C ASN A 174 22.50 5.70 -20.60
N ILE A 175 22.04 5.47 -21.82
CA ILE A 175 22.14 4.18 -22.50
C ILE A 175 23.60 3.76 -22.68
N GLU A 176 24.54 4.69 -22.96
CA GLU A 176 25.96 4.40 -23.13
C GLU A 176 26.60 3.84 -21.85
N ASP A 177 26.22 4.40 -20.69
CA ASP A 177 26.68 3.92 -19.38
C ASP A 177 26.14 2.52 -19.10
N MET A 178 24.92 2.23 -19.52
CA MET A 178 24.27 0.92 -19.36
C MET A 178 24.95 -0.13 -20.25
N LEU A 179 25.20 0.17 -21.53
CA LEU A 179 25.91 -0.70 -22.46
C LEU A 179 27.32 -1.05 -21.96
N ASN A 180 28.01 -0.09 -21.34
CA ASN A 180 29.36 -0.31 -20.81
C ASN A 180 29.36 -1.19 -19.55
N THR A 181 28.29 -1.14 -18.74
CA THR A 181 28.18 -1.91 -17.49
C THR A 181 27.73 -3.35 -17.74
N THR A 182 26.99 -3.61 -18.82
CA THR A 182 26.39 -4.93 -19.13
C THR A 182 27.26 -5.81 -20.03
N ARG A 183 28.34 -5.29 -20.62
CA ARG A 183 29.27 -6.09 -21.47
C ARG A 183 29.96 -7.26 -20.77
N ALA A 184 29.81 -7.43 -19.46
CA ALA A 184 30.46 -8.45 -18.65
C ALA A 184 29.54 -9.62 -18.24
N LEU A 185 28.31 -9.70 -18.73
CA LEU A 185 27.38 -10.79 -18.40
C LEU A 185 27.47 -11.86 -19.51
N ASP A 186 28.19 -12.96 -19.26
CA ASP A 186 28.21 -14.14 -20.08
C ASP A 186 26.84 -14.84 -20.12
N GLY A 187 26.39 -15.27 -21.28
CA GLY A 187 25.24 -16.17 -21.45
C GLY A 187 23.99 -15.59 -22.11
N GLN A 188 24.07 -14.44 -22.79
CA GLN A 188 22.94 -13.83 -23.50
C GLN A 188 23.02 -14.01 -25.04
N ASP A 189 23.12 -15.24 -25.50
CA ASP A 189 23.24 -15.57 -26.94
C ASP A 189 21.95 -15.24 -27.74
N GLU A 190 20.83 -14.95 -27.06
CA GLU A 190 19.55 -14.64 -27.70
C GLU A 190 19.35 -13.15 -27.98
N LYS A 191 20.04 -12.25 -27.28
CA LYS A 191 19.87 -10.81 -27.40
C LYS A 191 20.90 -10.14 -28.30
N HIS A 192 20.49 -9.13 -29.05
CA HIS A 192 21.41 -8.26 -29.80
C HIS A 192 22.29 -7.43 -28.87
N ASN A 193 21.67 -6.90 -27.80
CA ASN A 193 22.33 -6.13 -26.75
C ASN A 193 21.88 -6.59 -25.36
N ALA A 194 22.74 -6.51 -24.37
CA ALA A 194 22.46 -6.89 -23.01
C ALA A 194 21.36 -6.06 -22.34
N ILE A 195 21.12 -4.83 -22.83
CA ILE A 195 20.06 -3.94 -22.33
C ILE A 195 18.67 -4.19 -22.96
N ASP A 196 18.61 -5.02 -24.03
CA ASP A 196 17.33 -5.41 -24.62
C ASP A 196 16.55 -6.23 -23.59
N PHE A 197 15.23 -6.10 -23.60
CA PHE A 197 14.38 -6.79 -22.64
C PHE A 197 13.31 -7.64 -23.32
N ALA A 198 12.92 -8.71 -22.65
CA ALA A 198 11.96 -9.65 -23.21
C ALA A 198 10.55 -9.06 -23.28
N LEU A 199 9.91 -9.21 -24.42
CA LEU A 199 8.48 -8.97 -24.65
C LEU A 199 7.69 -10.29 -24.64
N TRP A 200 8.28 -11.36 -25.15
CA TRP A 200 7.77 -12.73 -25.13
C TRP A 200 8.93 -13.70 -24.94
N LYS A 201 8.80 -14.62 -23.98
CA LYS A 201 9.82 -15.69 -23.76
C LYS A 201 9.29 -17.02 -24.25
N CYS A 202 10.11 -17.72 -25.04
CA CYS A 202 9.87 -19.11 -25.39
C CYS A 202 9.93 -19.98 -24.13
N ALA A 203 8.88 -20.76 -23.89
CA ALA A 203 8.81 -21.62 -22.72
C ALA A 203 9.72 -22.85 -22.88
N GLN A 204 10.42 -23.20 -21.79
CA GLN A 204 11.09 -24.50 -21.68
C GLN A 204 10.06 -25.59 -21.37
N PRO A 205 10.36 -26.89 -21.64
CA PRO A 205 9.41 -27.98 -21.43
C PRO A 205 8.81 -28.06 -20.02
N GLU A 206 9.55 -27.64 -19.00
CA GLU A 206 9.17 -27.61 -17.59
C GLU A 206 8.21 -26.46 -17.21
N HIS A 207 8.09 -25.43 -18.05
CA HIS A 207 7.18 -24.33 -17.80
C HIS A 207 5.72 -24.77 -17.98
N ILE A 208 4.96 -24.81 -16.88
CA ILE A 208 3.52 -25.14 -16.87
C ILE A 208 2.72 -23.92 -17.38
N MET A 209 3.06 -22.72 -16.92
CA MET A 209 2.40 -21.48 -17.31
C MET A 209 2.95 -21.00 -18.66
N ARG A 210 2.33 -21.44 -19.75
CA ARG A 210 2.68 -21.09 -21.13
C ARG A 210 1.45 -21.09 -22.02
N TRP A 211 1.48 -20.25 -23.03
CA TRP A 211 0.40 -20.07 -23.99
C TRP A 211 0.93 -20.09 -25.43
N PRO A 212 0.11 -20.54 -26.39
CA PRO A 212 0.48 -20.46 -27.79
C PRO A 212 0.56 -18.99 -28.25
N SER A 213 1.56 -18.67 -29.03
CA SER A 213 1.73 -17.37 -29.66
C SER A 213 2.19 -17.54 -31.12
N PRO A 214 2.25 -16.45 -31.93
CA PRO A 214 2.79 -16.51 -33.27
C PRO A 214 4.26 -16.93 -33.33
N TRP A 215 5.02 -16.79 -32.24
CA TRP A 215 6.46 -17.00 -32.18
C TRP A 215 6.83 -18.36 -31.59
N SER A 216 6.18 -18.72 -30.51
CA SER A 216 6.35 -20.01 -29.80
C SER A 216 5.29 -20.19 -28.75
N ASP A 217 5.18 -21.42 -28.19
CA ASP A 217 4.59 -21.60 -26.86
C ASP A 217 5.49 -20.90 -25.84
N GLY A 218 4.90 -20.00 -25.06
CA GLY A 218 5.68 -19.15 -24.15
C GLY A 218 4.83 -18.31 -23.21
N PHE A 219 5.42 -17.27 -22.67
CA PHE A 219 4.79 -16.35 -21.75
C PHE A 219 5.30 -14.91 -21.97
N PRO A 220 4.50 -13.89 -21.60
CA PRO A 220 4.89 -12.49 -21.79
C PRO A 220 6.05 -12.11 -20.86
N GLY A 221 6.89 -11.19 -21.32
CA GLY A 221 7.87 -10.51 -20.47
C GLY A 221 7.17 -9.65 -19.42
N TRP A 222 7.72 -9.58 -18.22
CA TRP A 222 7.16 -8.87 -17.07
C TRP A 222 6.73 -7.42 -17.36
N HIS A 223 7.46 -6.73 -18.21
CA HIS A 223 7.19 -5.31 -18.53
C HIS A 223 6.00 -5.09 -19.45
N CYS A 224 5.46 -6.14 -20.11
CA CYS A 224 4.33 -6.01 -21.03
C CYS A 224 2.98 -5.90 -20.34
N GLU A 225 2.85 -6.45 -19.12
CA GLU A 225 1.56 -6.60 -18.45
C GLU A 225 0.91 -5.26 -18.14
N CYS A 226 1.64 -4.33 -17.53
CA CYS A 226 1.09 -3.03 -17.11
C CYS A 226 0.76 -2.16 -18.32
N THR A 227 1.58 -2.16 -19.37
CA THR A 227 1.30 -1.46 -20.62
C THR A 227 0.01 -1.98 -21.28
N ALA A 228 -0.13 -3.30 -21.42
CA ALA A 228 -1.29 -3.90 -22.07
C ALA A 228 -2.58 -3.72 -21.25
N MET A 229 -2.53 -3.95 -19.93
CA MET A 229 -3.68 -3.82 -19.05
C MET A 229 -4.07 -2.37 -18.78
N GLY A 230 -3.08 -1.46 -18.67
CA GLY A 230 -3.31 -0.02 -18.56
C GLY A 230 -4.09 0.49 -19.77
N LYS A 231 -3.61 0.17 -20.98
CA LYS A 231 -4.30 0.51 -22.23
C LYS A 231 -5.72 -0.07 -22.32
N LYS A 232 -5.90 -1.33 -21.92
CA LYS A 232 -7.22 -1.99 -21.98
C LYS A 232 -8.25 -1.32 -21.10
N TYR A 233 -7.90 -0.95 -19.86
CA TYR A 233 -8.86 -0.50 -18.86
C TYR A 233 -8.97 1.02 -18.75
N LEU A 234 -7.91 1.75 -19.09
CA LEU A 234 -7.84 3.20 -18.95
C LEU A 234 -7.77 3.94 -20.29
N GLY A 235 -7.50 3.23 -21.40
CA GLY A 235 -7.42 3.80 -22.74
C GLY A 235 -5.99 4.04 -23.19
N GLU A 236 -5.84 4.67 -24.35
CA GLU A 236 -4.53 4.97 -24.93
C GLU A 236 -3.73 5.99 -24.12
N HIS A 237 -4.45 6.88 -23.41
CA HIS A 237 -3.89 7.85 -22.50
C HIS A 237 -4.69 7.85 -21.19
N PHE A 238 -3.99 7.94 -20.06
CA PHE A 238 -4.61 8.04 -18.75
C PHE A 238 -3.79 8.93 -17.81
N ASP A 239 -4.40 9.32 -16.68
CA ASP A 239 -3.89 10.40 -15.88
C ASP A 239 -2.66 10.02 -15.07
N ILE A 240 -2.73 8.96 -14.24
CA ILE A 240 -1.72 8.66 -13.24
C ILE A 240 -1.24 7.22 -13.36
N HIS A 241 0.08 7.03 -13.42
CA HIS A 241 0.71 5.73 -13.20
C HIS A 241 1.64 5.78 -11.98
N GLY A 242 1.52 4.81 -11.09
CA GLY A 242 2.24 4.79 -9.84
C GLY A 242 2.85 3.47 -9.44
N GLY A 243 3.86 3.56 -8.56
CA GLY A 243 4.53 2.41 -7.96
C GLY A 243 5.64 2.80 -7.00
N GLY A 244 6.43 1.83 -6.56
CA GLY A 244 7.67 2.09 -5.82
C GLY A 244 8.74 2.70 -6.71
N MET A 245 9.67 3.47 -6.12
CA MET A 245 10.75 4.07 -6.90
C MET A 245 11.75 3.04 -7.47
N ASP A 246 11.74 1.82 -6.98
CA ASP A 246 12.47 0.67 -7.54
C ASP A 246 11.93 0.25 -8.91
N LEU A 247 10.66 0.55 -9.21
CA LEU A 247 10.05 0.30 -10.51
C LEU A 247 10.40 1.35 -11.57
N ILE A 248 10.94 2.52 -11.20
CA ILE A 248 11.33 3.57 -12.16
C ILE A 248 12.21 2.95 -13.25
N PHE A 249 13.16 2.10 -12.85
CA PHE A 249 14.03 1.36 -13.76
C PHE A 249 14.25 -0.07 -13.24
N PRO A 250 14.08 -1.12 -14.09
CA PRO A 250 13.76 -1.00 -15.53
C PRO A 250 12.26 -0.89 -15.87
N HIS A 251 11.33 -1.28 -14.97
CA HIS A 251 9.95 -1.61 -15.28
C HIS A 251 9.19 -0.46 -15.98
N HIS A 252 9.04 0.70 -15.34
CA HIS A 252 8.29 1.84 -15.90
C HIS A 252 9.01 2.49 -17.10
N GLU A 253 10.34 2.46 -17.13
CA GLU A 253 11.09 2.89 -18.31
C GLU A 253 10.77 2.02 -19.53
N CYS A 254 10.69 0.70 -19.32
CA CYS A 254 10.28 -0.25 -20.36
C CYS A 254 8.83 -0.05 -20.80
N GLU A 255 7.93 0.30 -19.88
CA GLU A 255 6.53 0.60 -20.22
C GLU A 255 6.42 1.83 -21.11
N ILE A 256 7.15 2.92 -20.81
CA ILE A 256 7.22 4.10 -21.67
C ILE A 256 7.72 3.71 -23.07
N ALA A 257 8.82 2.93 -23.12
CA ALA A 257 9.36 2.50 -24.39
C ALA A 257 8.37 1.66 -25.21
N GLN A 258 7.64 0.75 -24.57
CA GLN A 258 6.60 -0.07 -25.21
C GLN A 258 5.41 0.78 -25.68
N ALA A 259 4.95 1.74 -24.90
CA ALA A 259 3.88 2.65 -25.27
C ALA A 259 4.27 3.46 -26.50
N VAL A 260 5.41 4.14 -26.46
CA VAL A 260 5.92 4.95 -27.58
C VAL A 260 6.16 4.07 -28.81
N ALA A 261 6.77 2.91 -28.67
CA ALA A 261 7.02 1.99 -29.79
C ALA A 261 5.74 1.43 -30.42
N SER A 262 4.65 1.26 -29.65
CA SER A 262 3.41 0.65 -30.13
C SER A 262 2.39 1.67 -30.65
N GLN A 263 2.38 2.92 -30.16
CA GLN A 263 1.36 3.93 -30.50
C GLN A 263 1.93 5.32 -30.85
N GLY A 264 3.22 5.54 -30.64
CA GLY A 264 3.92 6.78 -31.03
C GLY A 264 4.14 7.79 -29.90
N ASP A 265 3.49 7.63 -28.75
CA ASP A 265 3.62 8.51 -27.60
C ASP A 265 3.45 7.76 -26.27
N ASP A 266 3.79 8.43 -25.14
CA ASP A 266 3.57 7.89 -23.79
C ASP A 266 2.07 7.90 -23.48
N MET A 267 1.63 6.86 -22.77
CA MET A 267 0.23 6.72 -22.35
C MET A 267 -0.08 7.42 -21.03
N VAL A 268 0.94 7.87 -20.29
CA VAL A 268 0.80 8.35 -18.90
C VAL A 268 1.08 9.84 -18.79
N HIS A 269 0.16 10.57 -18.16
CA HIS A 269 0.32 12.01 -17.96
C HIS A 269 1.17 12.34 -16.71
N TYR A 270 0.94 11.63 -15.59
CA TYR A 270 1.68 11.82 -14.33
C TYR A 270 2.27 10.51 -13.84
N TRP A 271 3.59 10.45 -13.77
CA TRP A 271 4.33 9.34 -13.17
C TRP A 271 4.60 9.63 -11.70
N MET A 272 4.06 8.82 -10.80
CA MET A 272 4.19 9.01 -9.35
C MET A 272 4.90 7.83 -8.69
N HIS A 273 5.90 8.14 -7.85
CA HIS A 273 6.68 7.10 -7.17
C HIS A 273 6.81 7.38 -5.69
N ASN A 274 6.48 6.38 -4.85
CA ASN A 274 6.80 6.41 -3.44
C ASN A 274 8.24 5.92 -3.19
N ASN A 275 8.88 6.50 -2.18
CA ASN A 275 10.22 6.10 -1.79
C ASN A 275 10.21 4.79 -0.97
N MET A 276 11.38 4.21 -0.76
CA MET A 276 11.57 2.91 -0.10
C MET A 276 11.31 2.97 1.41
N ILE A 277 11.11 1.78 1.99
CA ILE A 277 11.22 1.54 3.43
C ILE A 277 12.53 0.82 3.71
N THR A 278 13.25 1.29 4.72
CA THR A 278 14.42 0.63 5.31
C THR A 278 14.08 0.05 6.67
N ILE A 279 14.89 -0.85 7.16
CA ILE A 279 14.79 -1.46 8.48
C ILE A 279 16.11 -1.20 9.20
N ASN A 280 16.08 -0.35 10.24
CA ASN A 280 17.28 0.11 10.95
C ASN A 280 18.38 0.62 9.98
N GLY A 281 17.99 1.47 9.03
CA GLY A 281 18.88 2.06 8.02
C GLY A 281 19.31 1.13 6.89
N GLN A 282 18.83 -0.12 6.86
CA GLN A 282 19.22 -1.10 5.85
C GLN A 282 18.04 -1.46 4.93
N LYS A 283 18.36 -1.80 3.69
CA LYS A 283 17.34 -2.36 2.78
C LYS A 283 16.80 -3.68 3.36
N MET A 284 15.49 -3.88 3.28
CA MET A 284 14.86 -5.13 3.66
C MET A 284 15.25 -6.25 2.70
N GLY A 285 15.65 -7.41 3.23
CA GLY A 285 16.06 -8.55 2.41
C GLY A 285 16.09 -9.86 3.20
N LYS A 286 15.68 -10.95 2.55
CA LYS A 286 15.69 -12.30 3.17
C LYS A 286 17.11 -12.72 3.57
N SER A 287 18.11 -12.40 2.73
CA SER A 287 19.52 -12.71 3.00
C SER A 287 20.11 -11.93 4.19
N LEU A 288 19.49 -10.80 4.56
CA LEU A 288 19.90 -9.97 5.70
C LEU A 288 19.20 -10.36 7.01
N GLY A 289 18.26 -11.32 6.96
CA GLY A 289 17.48 -11.75 8.15
C GLY A 289 16.55 -10.67 8.70
N ASN A 290 16.33 -9.57 7.96
CA ASN A 290 15.47 -8.45 8.36
C ASN A 290 14.18 -8.37 7.53
N PHE A 291 13.80 -9.45 6.88
CA PHE A 291 12.56 -9.55 6.12
C PHE A 291 11.40 -9.87 7.07
N ILE A 292 10.47 -8.96 7.20
CA ILE A 292 9.32 -9.06 8.12
C ILE A 292 8.03 -8.93 7.32
N THR A 293 7.13 -9.91 7.43
CA THR A 293 5.80 -9.85 6.80
C THR A 293 4.85 -8.96 7.60
N LEU A 294 3.78 -8.48 6.98
CA LEU A 294 2.75 -7.70 7.68
C LEU A 294 2.06 -8.53 8.78
N GLU A 295 1.82 -9.82 8.53
CA GLU A 295 1.27 -10.72 9.54
C GLU A 295 2.17 -10.80 10.77
N GLN A 296 3.49 -10.90 10.58
CA GLN A 296 4.44 -10.90 11.70
C GLN A 296 4.43 -9.59 12.48
N PHE A 297 4.24 -8.44 11.79
CA PHE A 297 4.01 -7.18 12.50
C PHE A 297 2.75 -7.21 13.36
N PHE A 298 1.66 -7.78 12.84
CA PHE A 298 0.38 -7.80 13.54
C PHE A 298 0.37 -8.80 14.71
N THR A 299 1.12 -9.89 14.60
CA THR A 299 1.24 -10.92 15.66
C THR A 299 2.41 -10.70 16.62
N GLY A 300 3.42 -9.93 16.20
CA GLY A 300 4.67 -9.77 16.94
C GLY A 300 5.62 -10.97 16.82
N ASP A 301 5.31 -11.93 15.95
CA ASP A 301 6.07 -13.19 15.81
C ASP A 301 7.28 -13.04 14.87
N HIS A 302 8.24 -12.22 15.27
CA HIS A 302 9.53 -12.10 14.60
C HIS A 302 10.61 -11.63 15.56
N PRO A 303 11.86 -12.19 15.52
CA PRO A 303 12.93 -11.85 16.47
C PRO A 303 13.31 -10.36 16.51
N SER A 304 13.11 -9.62 15.42
CA SER A 304 13.38 -8.18 15.34
C SER A 304 12.26 -7.31 15.89
N LEU A 305 11.12 -7.87 16.27
CA LEU A 305 9.98 -7.15 16.83
C LEU A 305 9.97 -7.27 18.35
N GLN A 306 9.76 -6.16 19.05
CA GLN A 306 9.63 -6.13 20.51
C GLN A 306 8.19 -6.41 20.96
N GLN A 307 7.22 -6.20 20.10
CA GLN A 307 5.79 -6.41 20.36
C GLN A 307 5.01 -6.56 19.04
N ALA A 308 3.75 -6.95 19.15
CA ALA A 308 2.78 -6.83 18.07
C ALA A 308 2.42 -5.35 17.83
N TYR A 309 2.18 -4.98 16.59
CA TYR A 309 1.73 -3.64 16.21
C TYR A 309 0.43 -3.74 15.41
N SER A 310 -0.54 -2.89 15.73
CA SER A 310 -1.80 -2.87 15.00
C SER A 310 -1.61 -2.41 13.54
N ALA A 311 -2.52 -2.82 12.68
CA ALA A 311 -2.48 -2.42 11.28
C ALA A 311 -2.64 -0.90 11.10
N MET A 312 -3.41 -0.24 11.98
CA MET A 312 -3.53 1.21 12.00
C MET A 312 -2.24 1.90 12.45
N THR A 313 -1.49 1.29 13.38
CA THR A 313 -0.15 1.78 13.75
C THR A 313 0.79 1.77 12.53
N ILE A 314 0.79 0.69 11.75
CA ILE A 314 1.60 0.59 10.52
C ILE A 314 1.15 1.65 9.49
N ARG A 315 -0.15 1.81 9.27
CA ARG A 315 -0.69 2.85 8.38
C ARG A 315 -0.28 4.23 8.82
N PHE A 316 -0.45 4.55 10.09
CA PHE A 316 -0.10 5.84 10.67
C PHE A 316 1.40 6.13 10.55
N PHE A 317 2.24 5.16 10.90
CA PHE A 317 3.69 5.24 10.75
C PHE A 317 4.11 5.59 9.32
N ILE A 318 3.51 4.93 8.32
CA ILE A 318 3.78 5.20 6.90
C ILE A 318 3.37 6.64 6.52
N LEU A 319 2.21 7.10 6.98
CA LEU A 319 1.67 8.42 6.65
C LEU A 319 2.32 9.59 7.42
N GLN A 320 3.09 9.29 8.48
CA GLN A 320 3.90 10.31 9.19
C GLN A 320 5.10 10.80 8.37
N ALA A 321 5.44 10.11 7.29
CA ALA A 321 6.47 10.54 6.35
C ALA A 321 5.84 10.87 4.99
N HIS A 322 6.36 11.90 4.33
CA HIS A 322 5.97 12.21 2.96
C HIS A 322 6.23 11.00 2.06
N TYR A 323 5.34 10.70 1.10
CA TYR A 323 5.47 9.49 0.28
C TYR A 323 6.76 9.42 -0.53
N ARG A 324 7.35 10.57 -0.91
CA ARG A 324 8.65 10.65 -1.60
C ARG A 324 9.87 10.57 -0.67
N SER A 325 9.68 10.57 0.64
CA SER A 325 10.77 10.42 1.61
C SER A 325 10.97 8.96 1.97
N THR A 326 12.21 8.56 2.24
CA THR A 326 12.51 7.25 2.82
C THR A 326 11.87 7.14 4.21
N VAL A 327 11.32 5.99 4.53
CA VAL A 327 10.80 5.65 5.86
C VAL A 327 11.70 4.58 6.45
N ASP A 328 12.23 4.85 7.63
CA ASP A 328 13.06 3.88 8.34
C ASP A 328 12.28 3.25 9.49
N PHE A 329 12.08 1.95 9.41
CA PHE A 329 11.46 1.18 10.48
C PHE A 329 12.45 0.94 11.61
N SER A 330 12.01 1.22 12.84
CA SER A 330 12.56 0.69 14.08
C SER A 330 11.43 0.46 15.09
N ASN A 331 11.68 -0.36 16.13
CA ASN A 331 10.68 -0.56 17.17
C ASN A 331 10.32 0.75 17.88
N GLU A 332 11.29 1.61 18.12
CA GLU A 332 11.08 2.93 18.74
C GLU A 332 10.18 3.82 17.87
N ALA A 333 10.38 3.81 16.56
CA ALA A 333 9.58 4.59 15.63
C ALA A 333 8.12 4.10 15.57
N LEU A 334 7.91 2.78 15.55
CA LEU A 334 6.54 2.22 15.61
C LEU A 334 5.86 2.46 16.96
N GLN A 335 6.57 2.34 18.07
CA GLN A 335 6.02 2.65 19.40
C GLN A 335 5.67 4.14 19.52
N ALA A 336 6.47 5.02 18.92
CA ALA A 336 6.15 6.43 18.85
C ALA A 336 4.91 6.70 17.98
N ALA A 337 4.77 6.00 16.85
CA ALA A 337 3.60 6.08 15.98
C ALA A 337 2.33 5.58 16.69
N GLU A 338 2.40 4.44 17.40
CA GLU A 338 1.30 3.89 18.21
C GLU A 338 0.81 4.90 19.26
N LYS A 339 1.74 5.48 20.03
CA LYS A 339 1.40 6.54 21.00
C LYS A 339 0.81 7.78 20.36
N GLY A 340 1.33 8.18 19.21
CA GLY A 340 0.82 9.31 18.43
C GLY A 340 -0.61 9.08 17.98
N LEU A 341 -0.88 7.93 17.38
CA LEU A 341 -2.21 7.53 16.92
C LEU A 341 -3.20 7.46 18.09
N SER A 342 -2.82 6.81 19.22
CA SER A 342 -3.65 6.74 20.42
C SER A 342 -4.07 8.14 20.91
N ARG A 343 -3.13 9.09 20.94
CA ARG A 343 -3.43 10.49 21.33
C ARG A 343 -4.41 11.18 20.40
N LEU A 344 -4.35 10.94 19.07
CA LEU A 344 -5.31 11.48 18.12
C LEU A 344 -6.69 10.86 18.32
N MET A 345 -6.78 9.54 18.51
CA MET A 345 -8.04 8.83 18.76
C MET A 345 -8.69 9.26 20.08
N GLU A 346 -7.90 9.40 21.16
CA GLU A 346 -8.38 9.93 22.43
C GLU A 346 -8.92 11.36 22.29
N ALA A 347 -8.19 12.23 21.56
CA ALA A 347 -8.62 13.59 21.31
C ALA A 347 -9.95 13.63 20.53
N TYR A 348 -10.10 12.79 19.51
CA TYR A 348 -11.37 12.64 18.79
C TYR A 348 -12.49 12.19 19.71
N GLY A 349 -12.24 11.16 20.55
CA GLY A 349 -13.21 10.72 21.54
C GLY A 349 -13.62 11.78 22.56
N HIS A 350 -12.70 12.67 22.94
CA HIS A 350 -13.01 13.85 23.77
C HIS A 350 -13.83 14.88 22.99
N LEU A 351 -13.40 15.22 21.76
CA LEU A 351 -14.04 16.19 20.88
C LEU A 351 -15.53 15.88 20.68
N MET A 352 -15.86 14.61 20.47
CA MET A 352 -17.25 14.16 20.27
C MET A 352 -18.14 14.28 21.52
N LYS A 353 -17.56 14.50 22.70
CA LYS A 353 -18.26 14.65 23.99
C LYS A 353 -18.28 16.10 24.50
N LEU A 354 -17.55 17.02 23.85
CA LEU A 354 -17.54 18.43 24.26
C LEU A 354 -18.91 19.04 24.10
N GLN A 355 -19.22 19.98 25.02
CA GLN A 355 -20.43 20.79 24.96
C GLN A 355 -20.08 22.20 24.48
N PRO A 356 -20.88 22.80 23.60
CA PRO A 356 -20.64 24.15 23.11
C PRO A 356 -20.80 25.18 24.20
N SER A 357 -20.14 26.31 24.04
CA SER A 357 -20.23 27.52 24.87
C SER A 357 -20.71 28.69 24.03
N ALA A 358 -20.99 29.82 24.66
CA ALA A 358 -21.46 31.02 23.94
C ALA A 358 -20.39 31.60 22.99
N THR A 359 -19.09 31.43 23.32
CA THR A 359 -17.98 31.98 22.54
C THR A 359 -16.79 31.03 22.58
N SER A 360 -15.95 31.11 21.56
CA SER A 360 -14.66 30.40 21.50
C SER A 360 -13.54 31.26 22.11
N THR A 361 -12.68 30.63 22.91
CA THR A 361 -11.46 31.25 23.47
C THR A 361 -10.18 30.56 22.91
N VAL A 362 -10.31 29.46 22.15
CA VAL A 362 -9.22 28.88 21.37
C VAL A 362 -9.45 29.16 19.90
N ASP A 363 -8.34 29.35 19.19
CA ASP A 363 -8.36 29.53 17.74
C ASP A 363 -8.29 28.15 17.06
N THR A 364 -9.37 27.76 16.43
CA THR A 364 -9.46 26.55 15.56
C THR A 364 -9.70 26.94 14.10
N LYS A 365 -9.75 28.25 13.82
CA LYS A 365 -10.03 28.78 12.48
C LYS A 365 -8.87 28.44 11.53
N GLY A 366 -9.23 28.18 10.31
CA GLY A 366 -8.26 27.87 9.25
C GLY A 366 -7.64 26.47 9.37
N LEU A 367 -8.11 25.59 10.27
CA LEU A 367 -7.61 24.20 10.29
C LEU A 367 -7.96 23.46 9.00
N ARG A 368 -9.16 23.64 8.49
CA ARG A 368 -9.63 23.04 7.23
C ARG A 368 -8.73 23.47 6.08
N GLU A 369 -8.52 24.77 5.93
CA GLU A 369 -7.69 25.35 4.88
C GLU A 369 -6.25 24.85 4.97
N LYS A 370 -5.64 24.87 6.14
CA LYS A 370 -4.26 24.36 6.36
C LYS A 370 -4.12 22.88 6.00
N CYS A 371 -5.10 22.06 6.35
CA CYS A 371 -5.08 20.64 6.00
C CYS A 371 -5.24 20.42 4.49
N PHE A 372 -6.13 21.19 3.82
CA PHE A 372 -6.26 21.14 2.36
C PHE A 372 -5.03 21.69 1.64
N GLU A 373 -4.45 22.80 2.11
CA GLU A 373 -3.18 23.31 1.56
C GLU A 373 -2.08 22.26 1.62
N ALA A 374 -1.95 21.53 2.74
CA ALA A 374 -0.98 20.46 2.89
C ALA A 374 -1.26 19.29 1.93
N MET A 375 -2.52 18.86 1.81
CA MET A 375 -2.88 17.79 0.86
C MET A 375 -2.68 18.22 -0.59
N ASN A 376 -2.99 19.47 -0.91
CA ASN A 376 -2.83 20.04 -2.25
C ASN A 376 -1.36 20.30 -2.60
N ASP A 377 -0.45 20.29 -1.64
CA ASP A 377 0.99 20.33 -1.83
C ASP A 377 1.60 18.93 -1.85
N ASP A 378 1.28 18.17 -2.88
CA ASP A 378 1.88 16.87 -3.17
C ASP A 378 1.57 15.81 -2.07
N LEU A 379 0.32 15.78 -1.60
CA LEU A 379 -0.19 14.80 -0.61
C LEU A 379 0.62 14.82 0.70
N ASN A 380 0.90 15.98 1.24
CA ASN A 380 1.75 16.15 2.41
C ASN A 380 1.07 15.71 3.72
N SER A 381 0.83 14.42 3.85
CA SER A 381 0.18 13.81 5.02
C SER A 381 0.88 14.12 6.36
N PRO A 382 2.23 14.20 6.47
CA PRO A 382 2.87 14.55 7.73
C PRO A 382 2.48 15.96 8.23
N ILE A 383 2.28 16.92 7.33
CA ILE A 383 1.83 18.27 7.71
C ILE A 383 0.37 18.24 8.16
N VAL A 384 -0.51 17.49 7.49
CA VAL A 384 -1.88 17.26 7.95
C VAL A 384 -1.89 16.69 9.36
N ILE A 385 -1.11 15.64 9.61
CA ILE A 385 -0.99 15.01 10.94
C ILE A 385 -0.50 16.02 11.98
N SER A 386 0.46 16.90 11.63
CA SER A 386 0.92 17.98 12.51
C SER A 386 -0.20 18.95 12.89
N HIS A 387 -1.03 19.36 11.92
CA HIS A 387 -2.18 20.22 12.18
C HIS A 387 -3.25 19.56 13.06
N LEU A 388 -3.47 18.24 12.90
CA LEU A 388 -4.36 17.50 13.80
C LEU A 388 -3.80 17.41 15.22
N PHE A 389 -2.49 17.31 15.41
CA PHE A 389 -1.88 17.40 16.74
C PHE A 389 -2.00 18.79 17.36
N ASP A 390 -1.93 19.86 16.55
CA ASP A 390 -2.20 21.23 17.05
C ASP A 390 -3.65 21.36 17.52
N ALA A 391 -4.59 20.85 16.74
CA ALA A 391 -6.00 20.81 17.12
C ALA A 391 -6.24 19.97 18.40
N THR A 392 -5.50 18.87 18.58
CA THR A 392 -5.55 18.06 19.81
C THR A 392 -5.24 18.88 21.06
N ARG A 393 -4.28 19.83 21.00
CA ARG A 393 -3.98 20.72 22.13
C ARG A 393 -5.16 21.61 22.48
N ALA A 394 -5.86 22.17 21.47
CA ALA A 394 -7.06 22.97 21.67
C ALA A 394 -8.19 22.13 22.29
N ILE A 395 -8.46 20.93 21.78
CA ILE A 395 -9.45 19.99 22.29
C ILE A 395 -9.22 19.69 23.78
N ASN A 396 -7.99 19.34 24.13
CA ASN A 396 -7.62 19.04 25.53
C ASN A 396 -7.77 20.26 26.45
N SER A 397 -7.46 21.48 25.97
CA SER A 397 -7.68 22.72 26.75
C SER A 397 -9.16 22.96 27.04
N VAL A 398 -10.03 22.69 26.06
CA VAL A 398 -11.49 22.80 26.24
C VAL A 398 -12.00 21.71 27.22
N LYS A 399 -11.56 20.45 27.04
CA LYS A 399 -11.88 19.36 27.95
C LYS A 399 -11.51 19.66 29.40
N ASP A 400 -10.32 20.27 29.60
CA ASP A 400 -9.83 20.64 30.92
C ASP A 400 -10.54 21.88 31.54
N GLY A 401 -11.49 22.48 30.82
CA GLY A 401 -12.19 23.71 31.24
C GLY A 401 -11.34 24.98 31.22
N LYS A 402 -10.17 24.94 30.55
CA LYS A 402 -9.26 26.08 30.41
C LYS A 402 -9.62 26.96 29.22
N ALA A 403 -10.45 26.47 28.32
CA ALA A 403 -10.87 27.11 27.10
C ALA A 403 -12.30 26.73 26.74
N THR A 404 -12.90 27.43 25.77
CA THR A 404 -14.26 27.20 25.30
C THR A 404 -14.30 27.17 23.76
N LEU A 405 -15.33 26.53 23.20
CA LEU A 405 -15.69 26.53 21.79
C LEU A 405 -17.15 26.90 21.61
N SER A 406 -17.46 27.76 20.65
CA SER A 406 -18.82 28.02 20.20
C SER A 406 -19.42 26.78 19.53
N GLU A 407 -20.73 26.76 19.34
CA GLU A 407 -21.38 25.65 18.63
C GLU A 407 -20.88 25.51 17.19
N GLU A 408 -20.69 26.64 16.50
CA GLU A 408 -20.16 26.67 15.12
C GLU A 408 -18.75 26.15 15.05
N ASP A 409 -17.82 26.63 15.88
CA ASP A 409 -16.41 26.21 15.88
C ASP A 409 -16.26 24.76 16.34
N LEU A 410 -17.08 24.29 17.28
CA LEU A 410 -17.08 22.91 17.72
C LEU A 410 -17.50 21.96 16.59
N LYS A 411 -18.58 22.30 15.89
CA LYS A 411 -19.07 21.52 14.75
C LYS A 411 -18.05 21.49 13.63
N GLU A 412 -17.48 22.63 13.27
CA GLU A 412 -16.43 22.73 12.25
C GLU A 412 -15.21 21.86 12.63
N LEU A 413 -14.77 21.93 13.88
CA LEU A 413 -13.64 21.11 14.35
C LEU A 413 -13.94 19.62 14.32
N GLN A 414 -15.18 19.21 14.67
CA GLN A 414 -15.62 17.81 14.58
C GLN A 414 -15.61 17.31 13.13
N GLU A 415 -16.15 18.08 12.20
CA GLU A 415 -16.18 17.75 10.78
C GLU A 415 -14.77 17.64 10.17
N VAL A 416 -13.92 18.62 10.44
CA VAL A 416 -12.55 18.64 9.90
C VAL A 416 -11.70 17.50 10.46
N PHE A 417 -11.79 17.27 11.77
CA PHE A 417 -11.02 16.21 12.42
C PHE A 417 -11.44 14.83 11.90
N HIS A 418 -12.77 14.61 11.75
CA HIS A 418 -13.31 13.39 11.16
C HIS A 418 -12.86 13.20 9.72
N LEU A 419 -13.05 14.21 8.88
CA LEU A 419 -12.69 14.19 7.48
C LEU A 419 -11.22 13.78 7.26
N PHE A 420 -10.31 14.47 7.92
CA PHE A 420 -8.88 14.21 7.68
C PHE A 420 -8.41 12.93 8.35
N LEU A 421 -8.83 12.63 9.57
CA LEU A 421 -8.36 11.44 10.28
C LEU A 421 -8.92 10.14 9.69
N PHE A 422 -10.23 10.09 9.40
CA PHE A 422 -10.89 8.85 8.99
C PHE A 422 -11.09 8.74 7.47
N ASP A 423 -11.61 9.78 6.81
CA ASP A 423 -11.95 9.67 5.40
C ASP A 423 -10.70 9.77 4.51
N ILE A 424 -9.84 10.77 4.74
CA ILE A 424 -8.66 11.04 3.91
C ILE A 424 -7.46 10.21 4.34
N LEU A 425 -7.01 10.29 5.60
CA LEU A 425 -5.90 9.48 6.10
C LEU A 425 -6.30 8.00 6.30
N GLY A 426 -7.59 7.69 6.26
CA GLY A 426 -8.12 6.33 6.28
C GLY A 426 -7.89 5.57 7.58
N MET A 427 -7.76 6.27 8.72
CA MET A 427 -7.67 5.60 10.03
C MET A 427 -9.00 4.93 10.37
N LYS A 428 -8.93 3.88 11.19
CA LYS A 428 -10.09 3.25 11.84
C LYS A 428 -9.91 3.29 13.35
N ASP A 429 -10.99 3.47 14.07
CA ASP A 429 -10.99 3.27 15.51
C ASP A 429 -11.07 1.76 15.80
N GLU A 430 -9.90 1.15 16.04
CA GLU A 430 -9.79 -0.28 16.34
C GLU A 430 -10.42 -0.64 17.69
N ALA A 431 -10.51 0.32 18.62
CA ALA A 431 -11.16 0.11 19.91
C ALA A 431 -12.69 0.01 19.74
N SER A 432 -13.29 0.77 18.84
CA SER A 432 -14.73 0.68 18.56
C SER A 432 -15.08 -0.52 17.68
N ALA A 433 -14.18 -0.96 16.79
CA ALA A 433 -14.35 -2.19 16.00
C ALA A 433 -14.27 -3.46 16.89
N SER A 434 -13.43 -3.44 17.91
CA SER A 434 -13.42 -4.45 18.98
C SER A 434 -14.59 -4.23 19.97
N GLY A 435 -15.18 -3.06 20.01
CA GLY A 435 -16.16 -2.64 21.01
C GLY A 435 -17.46 -3.44 21.01
N SER A 436 -17.96 -3.87 19.85
CA SER A 436 -19.15 -4.75 19.81
C SER A 436 -18.85 -6.16 20.34
N ASN A 437 -17.68 -6.68 19.98
CA ASN A 437 -17.18 -7.95 20.56
C ASN A 437 -16.72 -7.76 21.99
N TYR A 438 -16.09 -6.62 22.33
CA TYR A 438 -15.62 -6.32 23.68
C TYR A 438 -16.79 -6.06 24.64
N GLU A 439 -17.85 -5.39 24.22
CA GLU A 439 -19.06 -5.21 25.03
C GLU A 439 -19.77 -6.55 25.30
N THR A 440 -19.89 -7.40 24.30
CA THR A 440 -20.42 -8.76 24.45
C THR A 440 -19.52 -9.63 25.32
N PHE A 441 -18.22 -9.53 25.14
CA PHE A 441 -17.19 -10.18 25.93
C PHE A 441 -17.19 -9.69 27.39
N SER A 442 -17.23 -8.36 27.60
CA SER A 442 -17.33 -7.76 28.93
C SER A 442 -18.58 -8.24 29.67
N LYS A 443 -19.74 -8.22 29.01
CA LYS A 443 -21.00 -8.74 29.59
C LYS A 443 -20.89 -10.23 29.95
N ALA A 444 -20.18 -11.04 29.18
CA ALA A 444 -19.95 -12.44 29.50
C ALA A 444 -19.03 -12.63 30.72
N VAL A 445 -17.98 -11.82 30.83
CA VAL A 445 -17.09 -11.84 32.03
C VAL A 445 -17.85 -11.33 33.27
N ASP A 446 -18.63 -10.28 33.15
CA ASP A 446 -19.47 -9.72 34.23
C ASP A 446 -20.50 -10.75 34.68
N LEU A 447 -21.09 -11.54 33.79
CA LEU A 447 -21.97 -12.64 34.13
C LEU A 447 -21.23 -13.72 34.94
N LEU A 448 -20.02 -14.11 34.53
CA LEU A 448 -19.19 -15.08 35.27
C LEU A 448 -18.82 -14.58 36.68
N LEU A 449 -18.51 -13.27 36.82
CA LEU A 449 -18.24 -12.63 38.08
C LEU A 449 -19.48 -12.56 38.98
N SER A 450 -20.66 -12.33 38.39
CA SER A 450 -21.95 -12.40 39.08
C SER A 450 -22.22 -13.80 39.65
N ILE A 451 -22.03 -14.84 38.82
CA ILE A 451 -22.17 -16.26 39.22
C ILE A 451 -21.16 -16.58 40.38
N ARG A 452 -19.94 -16.09 40.25
CA ARG A 452 -18.93 -16.23 41.32
C ARG A 452 -19.38 -15.58 42.63
N GLN A 453 -19.97 -14.40 42.61
CA GLN A 453 -20.51 -13.73 43.78
C GLN A 453 -21.66 -14.50 44.39
N GLN A 454 -22.59 -15.03 43.57
CA GLN A 454 -23.67 -15.89 44.07
C GLN A 454 -23.15 -17.15 44.74
N ALA A 455 -22.13 -17.80 44.13
CA ALA A 455 -21.47 -18.98 44.73
C ALA A 455 -20.87 -18.63 46.10
N LYS A 456 -20.17 -17.48 46.27
CA LYS A 456 -19.66 -16.99 47.56
C LYS A 456 -20.79 -16.78 48.55
N ALA A 457 -21.89 -16.16 48.17
CA ALA A 457 -23.02 -15.94 49.06
C ALA A 457 -23.66 -17.25 49.52
N ASN A 458 -23.67 -18.26 48.69
CA ASN A 458 -24.17 -19.61 49.01
C ASN A 458 -23.12 -20.50 49.70
N LYS A 459 -21.94 -20.00 50.03
CA LYS A 459 -20.80 -20.73 50.59
C LYS A 459 -20.28 -21.89 49.70
N ASP A 460 -20.55 -21.81 48.39
CA ASP A 460 -19.98 -22.70 47.39
C ASP A 460 -18.60 -22.17 46.95
N TRP A 461 -17.63 -22.45 47.79
CA TRP A 461 -16.24 -22.02 47.59
C TRP A 461 -15.61 -22.68 46.36
N ALA A 462 -15.99 -23.92 46.09
CA ALA A 462 -15.45 -24.69 44.97
C ALA A 462 -15.74 -24.02 43.62
N THR A 463 -17.01 -23.63 43.39
CA THR A 463 -17.42 -22.92 42.17
C THR A 463 -16.79 -21.54 42.11
N SER A 464 -16.76 -20.79 43.24
CA SER A 464 -16.16 -19.47 43.31
C SER A 464 -14.67 -19.47 42.95
N ASP A 465 -13.90 -20.41 43.48
CA ASP A 465 -12.47 -20.52 43.25
C ASP A 465 -12.16 -21.03 41.83
N LYS A 466 -12.98 -21.96 41.31
CA LYS A 466 -12.86 -22.42 39.96
C LYS A 466 -12.98 -21.26 38.94
N ILE A 467 -14.02 -20.44 39.05
CA ILE A 467 -14.22 -19.29 38.16
C ILE A 467 -13.05 -18.29 38.22
N ARG A 468 -12.57 -18.01 39.44
CA ARG A 468 -11.42 -17.12 39.63
C ARG A 468 -10.17 -17.67 38.97
N ASN A 469 -9.86 -18.94 39.22
CA ASN A 469 -8.62 -19.57 38.74
C ASN A 469 -8.62 -19.69 37.21
N GLU A 470 -9.75 -20.08 36.63
CA GLU A 470 -9.90 -20.16 35.17
C GLU A 470 -9.76 -18.76 34.49
N LEU A 471 -10.42 -17.74 35.01
CA LEU A 471 -10.28 -16.39 34.49
C LEU A 471 -8.84 -15.88 34.68
N THR A 472 -8.19 -16.17 35.80
CA THR A 472 -6.79 -15.79 36.01
C THR A 472 -5.85 -16.52 35.06
N ALA A 473 -6.09 -17.80 34.76
CA ALA A 473 -5.34 -18.57 33.77
C ALA A 473 -5.51 -18.04 32.35
N MET A 474 -6.64 -17.39 32.03
CA MET A 474 -6.92 -16.69 30.76
C MET A 474 -6.34 -15.28 30.73
N GLY A 475 -5.60 -14.83 31.76
CA GLY A 475 -4.97 -13.50 31.78
C GLY A 475 -5.82 -12.38 32.38
N PHE A 476 -6.89 -12.70 33.17
CA PHE A 476 -7.67 -11.70 33.86
C PHE A 476 -7.13 -11.43 35.25
N GLU A 477 -6.91 -10.18 35.60
CA GLU A 477 -6.74 -9.73 36.97
C GLU A 477 -8.11 -9.36 37.56
N ILE A 478 -8.51 -10.08 38.60
CA ILE A 478 -9.79 -9.88 39.30
C ILE A 478 -9.53 -9.28 40.69
N LYS A 479 -10.21 -8.15 40.98
CA LYS A 479 -10.15 -7.47 42.24
C LYS A 479 -11.53 -7.42 42.89
N ASP A 480 -11.68 -8.04 44.06
CA ASP A 480 -12.92 -7.93 44.84
C ASP A 480 -13.02 -6.55 45.48
N THR A 481 -14.16 -5.87 45.29
CA THR A 481 -14.49 -4.57 45.87
C THR A 481 -15.71 -4.68 46.78
N LYS A 482 -16.04 -3.60 47.53
CA LYS A 482 -17.22 -3.60 48.42
C LYS A 482 -18.55 -3.72 47.63
N ASP A 483 -18.56 -3.24 46.39
CA ASP A 483 -19.73 -3.20 45.54
C ASP A 483 -19.77 -4.30 44.46
N GLY A 484 -18.80 -5.22 44.48
CA GLY A 484 -18.74 -6.31 43.51
C GLY A 484 -17.32 -6.81 43.23
N ALA A 485 -17.04 -7.22 41.98
CA ALA A 485 -15.72 -7.55 41.49
C ALA A 485 -15.38 -6.73 40.26
N GLU A 486 -14.22 -6.12 40.22
CA GLU A 486 -13.64 -5.45 39.06
C GLU A 486 -12.62 -6.37 38.39
N TRP A 487 -12.50 -6.22 37.07
CA TRP A 487 -11.55 -7.00 36.31
C TRP A 487 -10.84 -6.15 35.24
N LYS A 488 -9.64 -6.57 34.89
CA LYS A 488 -8.89 -6.08 33.74
C LYS A 488 -8.14 -7.23 33.10
N LEU A 489 -7.89 -7.12 31.80
CA LEU A 489 -6.98 -8.05 31.09
C LEU A 489 -5.53 -7.64 31.40
N SER A 490 -4.71 -8.60 31.82
CA SER A 490 -3.25 -8.41 31.84
C SER A 490 -2.75 -8.41 30.41
N LYS A 491 -2.01 -7.36 30.02
CA LYS A 491 -1.31 -7.31 28.73
C LYS A 491 -0.16 -8.29 28.69
#